data_5b36f8670d52ef127340374a6ab0c07b
#
_entry.id   5b36f8670d52ef127340374a6ab0c07b
#
_cell.length_a   1.000
_cell.length_b   1.000
_cell.length_c   1.000
_cell.angle_alpha   90.00
_cell.angle_beta   90.00
_cell.angle_gamma   90.00
#
_symmetry.space_group_name_H-M   'P 1'
#
loop_
_entity.id
_entity.type
_entity.pdbx_description
1 polymer ?
#
loop_
_entity_poly.entity_id
_entity_poly.type
_entity_poly.pdbx_seq_one_letter_code
_entity_poly.pdbx_strand_id
1 'polypeptide(L)'
;MSFLSIKLTPSQRIMFSFLFVILVGSILLSLPISQADSSVATYWDHLFTAVSMVCVTGLFTQAVSETYSIFGQIICILLIQVGGLSLIGFIGLFALRGGRKMDFMNMATLQEALSRSDTKYFRSFIKSAFAFTLAIESLGALILTFQFVPDFGWQQGIFNSIFLAVSAFCNAGFDNFGATSIVRYVDNPLVNLTLAALIIMGGLGFSVWFDFQTQILSRGHFKKLRFHTKVVLAITAIILSAGTLLTLITEWKNPDTIGNLPFWEKLLVSFFQTVTMRTAGFASIDFTKAEPVTLLIYIFQMMLGGAPGGTAGGIKITAFLTIILYARSEILGLPNTNFMSHTIDILTIRKAFATFSVFLMVFLAGLFAIVVTDADKPLIFLMFEVMSALATVGVTANLTPTLSMAGQAIIMALMFFGRIGPLSILASLSNRKISKKEGLKYAKSSMLV
;
A
#
# COMPACT_ATOMS: atom_id res chain seq x y z
N MET A 1 35.71 19.37 11.58
CA MET A 1 34.38 19.33 12.21
C MET A 1 33.76 17.99 11.99
N SER A 2 33.95 17.04 12.93
CA SER A 2 33.33 15.70 12.88
C SER A 2 31.90 15.84 13.40
N PHE A 3 30.94 16.03 12.50
CA PHE A 3 29.54 15.85 12.83
C PHE A 3 29.35 14.43 13.33
N LEU A 4 28.80 14.32 14.53
CA LEU A 4 28.44 13.08 15.23
C LEU A 4 27.98 12.00 14.23
N SER A 5 28.78 10.96 14.04
CA SER A 5 28.39 9.77 13.27
C SER A 5 27.41 8.94 14.10
N ILE A 6 26.16 9.39 14.18
CA ILE A 6 25.07 8.59 14.73
C ILE A 6 24.94 7.38 13.82
N LYS A 7 25.37 6.21 14.30
CA LYS A 7 25.22 4.93 13.55
C LYS A 7 23.75 4.53 13.59
N LEU A 8 22.95 5.07 12.65
CA LEU A 8 21.55 4.70 12.49
C LEU A 8 21.42 3.24 12.05
N THR A 9 20.48 2.52 12.62
CA THR A 9 20.08 1.18 12.15
C THR A 9 19.41 1.26 10.76
N PRO A 10 19.35 0.17 9.98
CA PRO A 10 18.64 0.16 8.70
C PRO A 10 17.19 0.67 8.80
N SER A 11 16.42 0.21 9.78
CA SER A 11 15.03 0.64 10.00
C SER A 11 14.93 2.15 10.34
N GLN A 12 15.87 2.70 11.13
CA GLN A 12 15.93 4.13 11.42
C GLN A 12 16.24 4.96 10.17
N ARG A 13 17.12 4.47 9.30
CA ARG A 13 17.41 5.16 8.03
C ARG A 13 16.19 5.22 7.13
N ILE A 14 15.42 4.13 7.04
CA ILE A 14 14.15 4.11 6.30
C ILE A 14 13.19 5.15 6.91
N MET A 15 12.96 5.10 8.22
CA MET A 15 12.07 6.01 8.91
C MET A 15 12.43 7.49 8.67
N PHE A 16 13.69 7.87 8.89
CA PHE A 16 14.14 9.26 8.67
C PHE A 16 14.09 9.67 7.20
N SER A 17 14.30 8.75 6.25
CA SER A 17 14.18 9.06 4.82
C SER A 17 12.75 9.39 4.43
N PHE A 18 11.76 8.68 4.97
CA PHE A 18 10.34 8.98 4.74
C PHE A 18 9.96 10.32 5.36
N LEU A 19 10.35 10.59 6.62
CA LEU A 19 10.11 11.89 7.27
C LEU A 19 10.72 13.04 6.48
N PHE A 20 11.93 12.88 5.98
CA PHE A 20 12.60 13.90 5.18
C PHE A 20 11.82 14.20 3.89
N VAL A 21 11.38 13.17 3.16
CA VAL A 21 10.59 13.35 1.93
C VAL A 21 9.24 14.00 2.22
N ILE A 22 8.57 13.62 3.31
CA ILE A 22 7.31 14.23 3.74
C ILE A 22 7.51 15.74 4.00
N LEU A 23 8.52 16.12 4.77
CA LEU A 23 8.79 17.51 5.09
C LEU A 23 9.13 18.33 3.84
N VAL A 24 10.02 17.81 2.99
CA VAL A 24 10.36 18.50 1.73
C VAL A 24 9.12 18.58 0.82
N GLY A 25 8.35 17.48 0.70
CA GLY A 25 7.13 17.44 -0.10
C GLY A 25 6.08 18.44 0.39
N SER A 26 5.84 18.54 1.71
CA SER A 26 4.86 19.48 2.26
C SER A 26 5.25 20.94 2.00
N ILE A 27 6.56 21.26 2.09
CA ILE A 27 7.06 22.62 1.77
C ILE A 27 6.88 22.89 0.26
N LEU A 28 7.23 21.95 -0.62
CA LEU A 28 7.06 22.13 -2.07
C LEU A 28 5.59 22.31 -2.48
N LEU A 29 4.67 21.56 -1.85
CA LEU A 29 3.24 21.68 -2.11
C LEU A 29 2.65 22.99 -1.56
N SER A 30 3.23 23.57 -0.51
CA SER A 30 2.79 24.84 0.07
C SER A 30 3.25 26.08 -0.72
N LEU A 31 4.13 25.93 -1.71
CA LEU A 31 4.58 27.05 -2.53
C LEU A 31 3.41 27.62 -3.36
N PRO A 32 3.31 28.96 -3.52
CA PRO A 32 2.25 29.58 -4.30
C PRO A 32 2.12 29.04 -5.74
N ILE A 33 3.25 28.72 -6.38
CA ILE A 33 3.26 28.14 -7.73
C ILE A 33 2.65 26.72 -7.79
N SER A 34 2.64 25.99 -6.66
CA SER A 34 2.09 24.63 -6.55
C SER A 34 0.59 24.62 -6.30
N GLN A 35 0.02 25.75 -5.87
CA GLN A 35 -1.39 25.86 -5.53
C GLN A 35 -2.21 26.33 -6.74
N ALA A 36 -3.47 25.91 -6.80
CA ALA A 36 -4.44 26.45 -7.74
C ALA A 36 -4.90 27.83 -7.27
N ASP A 37 -5.30 28.72 -8.19
CA ASP A 37 -5.72 30.09 -7.86
C ASP A 37 -6.93 30.13 -6.90
N SER A 38 -7.77 29.09 -6.92
CA SER A 38 -8.93 28.92 -6.05
C SER A 38 -8.65 28.18 -4.74
N SER A 39 -7.40 27.79 -4.48
CA SER A 39 -7.06 26.98 -3.32
C SER A 39 -7.22 27.75 -2.02
N VAL A 40 -7.94 27.14 -1.07
CA VAL A 40 -8.10 27.63 0.32
C VAL A 40 -7.33 26.77 1.31
N ALA A 41 -6.46 25.87 0.81
CA ALA A 41 -5.73 24.92 1.62
C ALA A 41 -4.70 25.59 2.56
N THR A 42 -4.64 25.10 3.78
CA THR A 42 -3.68 25.51 4.79
C THR A 42 -2.40 24.68 4.70
N TYR A 43 -1.32 25.09 5.40
CA TYR A 43 -0.11 24.25 5.50
C TYR A 43 -0.41 22.87 6.08
N TRP A 44 -1.40 22.74 6.95
CA TRP A 44 -1.84 21.47 7.51
C TRP A 44 -2.36 20.51 6.42
N ASP A 45 -3.13 21.02 5.46
CA ASP A 45 -3.64 20.24 4.33
C ASP A 45 -2.50 19.77 3.41
N HIS A 46 -1.51 20.65 3.17
CA HIS A 46 -0.32 20.26 2.39
C HIS A 46 0.53 19.22 3.11
N LEU A 47 0.67 19.30 4.44
CA LEU A 47 1.38 18.29 5.23
C LEU A 47 0.62 16.95 5.21
N PHE A 48 -0.70 16.98 5.40
CA PHE A 48 -1.55 15.78 5.34
C PHE A 48 -1.42 15.09 3.98
N THR A 49 -1.55 15.85 2.90
CA THR A 49 -1.43 15.36 1.53
C THR A 49 -0.02 14.79 1.26
N ALA A 50 1.05 15.47 1.71
CA ALA A 50 2.42 14.96 1.57
C ALA A 50 2.63 13.64 2.33
N VAL A 51 2.10 13.51 3.56
CA VAL A 51 2.13 12.26 4.33
C VAL A 51 1.41 11.16 3.55
N SER A 52 0.20 11.43 3.10
CA SER A 52 -0.62 10.46 2.38
C SER A 52 0.02 10.02 1.06
N MET A 53 0.58 10.93 0.28
CA MET A 53 1.26 10.61 -0.99
C MET A 53 2.55 9.82 -0.79
N VAL A 54 3.39 10.21 0.17
CA VAL A 54 4.66 9.50 0.45
C VAL A 54 4.40 8.15 1.12
N CYS A 55 3.36 8.04 1.95
CA CYS A 55 2.92 6.76 2.51
C CYS A 55 2.09 5.94 1.51
N VAL A 56 1.76 6.51 0.34
CA VAL A 56 1.01 5.84 -0.72
C VAL A 56 -0.32 5.33 -0.17
N THR A 57 -1.08 6.25 0.45
CA THR A 57 -2.35 5.90 1.11
C THR A 57 -3.55 6.29 0.25
N GLY A 58 -3.71 7.58 -0.09
CA GLY A 58 -4.85 8.06 -0.89
C GLY A 58 -5.87 8.90 -0.11
N LEU A 59 -5.76 9.00 1.22
CA LEU A 59 -6.61 9.90 2.01
C LEU A 59 -6.19 11.36 1.81
N PHE A 60 -7.16 12.25 1.76
CA PHE A 60 -6.93 13.69 1.60
C PHE A 60 -7.95 14.51 2.41
N THR A 61 -7.55 15.71 2.79
CA THR A 61 -8.44 16.71 3.40
C THR A 61 -9.06 17.62 2.34
N GLN A 62 -8.35 17.83 1.24
CA GLN A 62 -8.75 18.62 0.08
C GLN A 62 -8.43 17.87 -1.21
N ALA A 63 -9.33 17.90 -2.21
CA ALA A 63 -9.14 17.21 -3.49
C ALA A 63 -7.95 17.78 -4.26
N VAL A 64 -7.15 16.90 -4.85
CA VAL A 64 -5.89 17.26 -5.52
C VAL A 64 -6.11 18.24 -6.69
N SER A 65 -7.14 18.02 -7.50
CA SER A 65 -7.45 18.87 -8.66
C SER A 65 -7.92 20.26 -8.29
N GLU A 66 -8.50 20.44 -7.11
CA GLU A 66 -9.03 21.72 -6.62
C GLU A 66 -7.95 22.51 -5.86
N THR A 67 -6.99 21.79 -5.28
CA THR A 67 -5.95 22.37 -4.42
C THR A 67 -4.68 22.74 -5.18
N TYR A 68 -4.27 21.91 -6.17
CA TYR A 68 -2.95 22.02 -6.78
C TYR A 68 -3.00 22.37 -8.26
N SER A 69 -2.13 23.32 -8.66
CA SER A 69 -1.83 23.62 -10.07
C SER A 69 -1.22 22.39 -10.76
N ILE A 70 -1.08 22.43 -12.08
CA ILE A 70 -0.39 21.36 -12.83
C ILE A 70 1.03 21.12 -12.28
N PHE A 71 1.74 22.19 -11.89
CA PHE A 71 3.07 22.07 -11.26
C PHE A 71 2.99 21.34 -9.91
N GLY A 72 2.02 21.68 -9.06
CA GLY A 72 1.76 20.99 -7.80
C GLY A 72 1.38 19.53 -8.01
N GLN A 73 0.57 19.22 -9.02
CA GLN A 73 0.19 17.83 -9.36
C GLN A 73 1.40 17.02 -9.86
N ILE A 74 2.37 17.64 -10.56
CA ILE A 74 3.64 16.96 -10.90
C ILE A 74 4.43 16.61 -9.64
N ILE A 75 4.49 17.51 -8.65
CA ILE A 75 5.10 17.20 -7.34
C ILE A 75 4.37 16.04 -6.68
N CYS A 76 3.03 16.00 -6.74
CA CYS A 76 2.22 14.89 -6.24
C CYS A 76 2.65 13.55 -6.88
N ILE A 77 2.77 13.49 -8.21
CA ILE A 77 3.24 12.29 -8.93
C ILE A 77 4.63 11.86 -8.43
N LEU A 78 5.55 12.81 -8.25
CA LEU A 78 6.90 12.51 -7.77
C LEU A 78 6.90 11.96 -6.34
N LEU A 79 6.08 12.52 -5.43
CA LEU A 79 5.93 12.03 -4.07
C LEU A 79 5.35 10.61 -4.03
N ILE A 80 4.31 10.34 -4.83
CA ILE A 80 3.72 9.01 -4.99
C ILE A 80 4.77 8.03 -5.50
N GLN A 81 5.52 8.39 -6.53
CA GLN A 81 6.54 7.52 -7.11
C GLN A 81 7.67 7.18 -6.13
N VAL A 82 8.15 8.20 -5.38
CA VAL A 82 9.17 8.00 -4.34
C VAL A 82 8.63 7.13 -3.20
N GLY A 83 7.38 7.36 -2.79
CA GLY A 83 6.69 6.55 -1.78
C GLY A 83 6.49 5.10 -2.22
N GLY A 84 6.01 4.88 -3.45
CA GLY A 84 5.71 3.56 -4.01
C GLY A 84 6.95 2.69 -4.19
N LEU A 85 7.99 3.23 -4.82
CA LEU A 85 9.24 2.51 -5.09
C LEU A 85 10.24 2.53 -3.93
N SER A 86 9.94 3.25 -2.84
CA SER A 86 10.81 3.56 -1.72
C SER A 86 12.01 4.47 -2.09
N LEU A 87 12.21 5.53 -1.31
CA LEU A 87 13.35 6.45 -1.49
C LEU A 87 14.69 5.70 -1.53
N ILE A 88 14.81 4.65 -0.74
CA ILE A 88 16.03 3.83 -0.66
C ILE A 88 16.26 3.07 -1.98
N GLY A 89 15.18 2.66 -2.67
CA GLY A 89 15.27 2.11 -4.03
C GLY A 89 15.88 3.11 -5.02
N PHE A 90 15.43 4.38 -4.97
CA PHE A 90 16.00 5.47 -5.78
C PHE A 90 17.48 5.72 -5.45
N ILE A 91 17.84 5.84 -4.17
CA ILE A 91 19.24 5.99 -3.75
C ILE A 91 20.09 4.82 -4.27
N GLY A 92 19.57 3.58 -4.18
CA GLY A 92 20.20 2.40 -4.74
C GLY A 92 20.47 2.49 -6.24
N LEU A 93 19.47 2.95 -7.02
CA LEU A 93 19.60 3.14 -8.46
C LEU A 93 20.67 4.18 -8.81
N PHE A 94 20.69 5.32 -8.13
CA PHE A 94 21.70 6.37 -8.34
C PHE A 94 23.11 5.93 -7.94
N ALA A 95 23.26 5.23 -6.81
CA ALA A 95 24.55 4.68 -6.38
C ALA A 95 25.12 3.68 -7.40
N LEU A 96 24.23 2.88 -8.01
CA LEU A 96 24.61 1.92 -9.05
C LEU A 96 25.07 2.60 -10.36
N ARG A 97 24.46 3.72 -10.75
CA ARG A 97 24.87 4.51 -11.92
C ARG A 97 26.21 5.23 -11.70
N GLY A 98 26.46 5.69 -10.48
CA GLY A 98 27.71 6.38 -10.12
C GLY A 98 28.94 5.46 -9.97
N GLY A 99 28.84 4.16 -10.27
CA GLY A 99 29.96 3.21 -10.19
C GLY A 99 30.52 2.95 -8.78
N ARG A 100 29.91 3.54 -7.74
CA ARG A 100 30.35 3.38 -6.35
C ARG A 100 30.03 1.98 -5.83
N LYS A 101 31.01 1.35 -5.17
CA LYS A 101 30.74 0.13 -4.39
C LYS A 101 29.84 0.48 -3.22
N MET A 102 28.71 -0.20 -3.12
CA MET A 102 27.81 -0.01 -1.99
C MET A 102 28.45 -0.58 -0.73
N ASP A 103 28.44 0.24 0.33
CA ASP A 103 28.84 -0.20 1.66
C ASP A 103 27.85 -1.26 2.18
N PHE A 104 28.35 -2.17 3.03
CA PHE A 104 27.56 -3.27 3.61
C PHE A 104 26.29 -2.78 4.31
N MET A 105 26.38 -1.64 5.02
CA MET A 105 25.24 -1.03 5.73
C MET A 105 24.15 -0.50 4.76
N ASN A 106 24.56 0.06 3.63
CA ASN A 106 23.62 0.52 2.59
C ASN A 106 22.93 -0.66 1.90
N MET A 107 23.67 -1.77 1.72
CA MET A 107 23.11 -3.02 1.19
C MET A 107 22.05 -3.62 2.13
N ALA A 108 22.32 -3.68 3.44
CA ALA A 108 21.37 -4.17 4.44
C ALA A 108 20.09 -3.34 4.48
N THR A 109 20.21 -2.00 4.42
CA THR A 109 19.07 -1.09 4.38
C THR A 109 18.21 -1.30 3.14
N LEU A 110 18.84 -1.51 1.98
CA LEU A 110 18.15 -1.81 0.72
C LEU A 110 17.45 -3.17 0.74
N GLN A 111 18.07 -4.18 1.33
CA GLN A 111 17.46 -5.51 1.47
C GLN A 111 16.21 -5.47 2.36
N GLU A 112 16.26 -4.72 3.45
CA GLU A 112 15.12 -4.52 4.34
C GLU A 112 13.98 -3.77 3.63
N ALA A 113 14.28 -2.65 2.95
CA ALA A 113 13.31 -1.84 2.21
C ALA A 113 12.62 -2.60 1.08
N LEU A 114 13.34 -3.49 0.39
CA LEU A 114 12.83 -4.29 -0.72
C LEU A 114 12.38 -5.69 -0.32
N SER A 115 12.38 -6.00 0.98
CA SER A 115 11.99 -7.31 1.54
C SER A 115 12.71 -8.49 0.88
N ARG A 116 14.02 -8.37 0.61
CA ARG A 116 14.82 -9.37 -0.11
C ARG A 116 16.12 -9.70 0.61
N SER A 117 16.42 -11.01 0.74
CA SER A 117 17.64 -11.51 1.40
C SER A 117 18.80 -11.87 0.44
N ASP A 118 18.52 -12.02 -0.86
CA ASP A 118 19.53 -12.48 -1.85
C ASP A 118 20.31 -11.29 -2.44
N THR A 119 21.66 -11.34 -2.36
CA THR A 119 22.56 -10.28 -2.82
C THR A 119 23.08 -10.49 -4.24
N LYS A 120 23.08 -11.75 -4.74
CA LYS A 120 23.80 -12.14 -5.95
C LYS A 120 23.38 -11.40 -7.23
N TYR A 121 22.07 -11.07 -7.34
CA TYR A 121 21.51 -10.38 -8.51
C TYR A 121 20.85 -9.04 -8.15
N PHE A 122 21.27 -8.44 -7.04
CA PHE A 122 20.58 -7.27 -6.48
C PHE A 122 20.60 -6.06 -7.41
N ARG A 123 21.75 -5.82 -8.09
CA ARG A 123 21.88 -4.73 -9.07
C ARG A 123 20.92 -4.90 -10.27
N SER A 124 20.82 -6.12 -10.79
CA SER A 124 19.91 -6.45 -11.89
C SER A 124 18.46 -6.31 -11.45
N PHE A 125 18.14 -6.75 -10.22
CA PHE A 125 16.81 -6.64 -9.63
C PHE A 125 16.32 -5.18 -9.54
N ILE A 126 17.13 -4.25 -9.00
CA ILE A 126 16.75 -2.84 -8.92
C ILE A 126 16.50 -2.27 -10.32
N LYS A 127 17.41 -2.50 -11.26
CA LYS A 127 17.24 -2.02 -12.63
C LYS A 127 15.95 -2.56 -13.29
N SER A 128 15.69 -3.86 -13.12
CA SER A 128 14.48 -4.50 -13.63
C SER A 128 13.22 -3.95 -12.97
N ALA A 129 13.22 -3.72 -11.65
CA ALA A 129 12.07 -3.16 -10.95
C ALA A 129 11.70 -1.77 -11.49
N PHE A 130 12.67 -0.86 -11.65
CA PHE A 130 12.41 0.47 -12.21
C PHE A 130 11.99 0.42 -13.68
N ALA A 131 12.66 -0.39 -14.50
CA ALA A 131 12.31 -0.53 -15.92
C ALA A 131 10.89 -1.11 -16.09
N PHE A 132 10.56 -2.11 -15.28
CA PHE A 132 9.24 -2.71 -15.27
C PHE A 132 8.15 -1.72 -14.85
N THR A 133 8.38 -0.95 -13.76
CA THR A 133 7.46 0.10 -13.32
C THR A 133 7.17 1.09 -14.45
N LEU A 134 8.20 1.69 -15.01
CA LEU A 134 8.03 2.67 -16.09
C LEU A 134 7.31 2.09 -17.32
N ALA A 135 7.62 0.84 -17.69
CA ALA A 135 6.97 0.19 -18.82
C ALA A 135 5.47 -0.04 -18.59
N ILE A 136 5.10 -0.51 -17.39
CA ILE A 136 3.70 -0.79 -17.04
C ILE A 136 2.90 0.50 -16.84
N GLU A 137 3.48 1.49 -16.15
CA GLU A 137 2.84 2.81 -16.00
C GLU A 137 2.62 3.48 -17.36
N SER A 138 3.61 3.43 -18.25
CA SER A 138 3.46 3.99 -19.61
C SER A 138 2.41 3.26 -20.44
N LEU A 139 2.34 1.93 -20.32
CA LEU A 139 1.30 1.14 -21.00
C LEU A 139 -0.10 1.46 -20.46
N GLY A 140 -0.24 1.54 -19.14
CA GLY A 140 -1.49 1.91 -18.49
C GLY A 140 -1.93 3.32 -18.87
N ALA A 141 -1.01 4.30 -18.84
CA ALA A 141 -1.29 5.66 -19.28
C ALA A 141 -1.75 5.71 -20.74
N LEU A 142 -1.08 4.97 -21.64
CA LEU A 142 -1.45 4.88 -23.04
C LEU A 142 -2.89 4.33 -23.20
N ILE A 143 -3.27 3.28 -22.49
CA ILE A 143 -4.63 2.72 -22.55
C ILE A 143 -5.65 3.73 -22.02
N LEU A 144 -5.37 4.38 -20.88
CA LEU A 144 -6.27 5.39 -20.30
C LEU A 144 -6.45 6.61 -21.20
N THR A 145 -5.46 6.95 -22.03
CA THR A 145 -5.52 8.07 -22.99
C THR A 145 -6.69 7.90 -23.97
N PHE A 146 -7.05 6.66 -24.34
CA PHE A 146 -8.19 6.43 -25.25
C PHE A 146 -9.53 6.88 -24.65
N GLN A 147 -9.66 6.89 -23.31
CA GLN A 147 -10.85 7.41 -22.64
C GLN A 147 -10.71 8.89 -22.30
N PHE A 148 -9.58 9.31 -21.74
CA PHE A 148 -9.48 10.64 -21.15
C PHE A 148 -9.18 11.75 -22.16
N VAL A 149 -8.60 11.45 -23.32
CA VAL A 149 -8.42 12.46 -24.37
C VAL A 149 -9.75 12.89 -24.98
N PRO A 150 -10.68 11.99 -25.32
CA PRO A 150 -12.03 12.40 -25.71
C PRO A 150 -12.78 13.20 -24.66
N ASP A 151 -12.60 12.86 -23.36
CA ASP A 151 -13.35 13.48 -22.25
C ASP A 151 -12.81 14.87 -21.87
N PHE A 152 -11.48 15.07 -21.90
CA PHE A 152 -10.80 16.27 -21.37
C PHE A 152 -9.93 17.02 -22.39
N GLY A 153 -9.85 16.53 -23.63
CA GLY A 153 -8.91 17.06 -24.63
C GLY A 153 -7.47 16.54 -24.45
N TRP A 154 -6.61 16.86 -25.44
CA TRP A 154 -5.28 16.28 -25.55
C TRP A 154 -4.38 16.53 -24.32
N GLN A 155 -4.25 17.76 -23.90
CA GLN A 155 -3.31 18.12 -22.82
C GLN A 155 -3.74 17.53 -21.47
N GLN A 156 -4.96 17.84 -21.05
CA GLN A 156 -5.47 17.39 -19.77
C GLN A 156 -5.72 15.87 -19.76
N GLY A 157 -6.20 15.29 -20.88
CA GLY A 157 -6.45 13.85 -20.98
C GLY A 157 -5.17 13.03 -20.86
N ILE A 158 -4.07 13.43 -21.51
CA ILE A 158 -2.77 12.76 -21.37
C ILE A 158 -2.23 12.90 -19.95
N PHE A 159 -2.32 14.10 -19.37
CA PHE A 159 -1.85 14.35 -18.02
C PHE A 159 -2.62 13.50 -16.99
N ASN A 160 -3.95 13.45 -17.07
CA ASN A 160 -4.81 12.62 -16.22
C ASN A 160 -4.46 11.12 -16.36
N SER A 161 -4.20 10.67 -17.59
CA SER A 161 -3.81 9.28 -17.86
C SER A 161 -2.50 8.91 -17.18
N ILE A 162 -1.50 9.80 -17.23
CA ILE A 162 -0.21 9.59 -16.56
C ILE A 162 -0.39 9.62 -15.03
N PHE A 163 -1.13 10.60 -14.51
CA PHE A 163 -1.38 10.73 -13.07
C PHE A 163 -2.03 9.47 -12.50
N LEU A 164 -3.12 9.01 -13.13
CA LEU A 164 -3.83 7.82 -12.68
C LEU A 164 -3.02 6.55 -12.84
N ALA A 165 -2.26 6.40 -13.93
CA ALA A 165 -1.44 5.21 -14.14
C ALA A 165 -0.36 5.07 -13.07
N VAL A 166 0.34 6.16 -12.73
CA VAL A 166 1.34 6.19 -11.65
C VAL A 166 0.68 5.93 -10.30
N SER A 167 -0.43 6.61 -10.00
CA SER A 167 -1.17 6.45 -8.75
C SER A 167 -1.67 5.01 -8.58
N ALA A 168 -2.23 4.41 -9.63
CA ALA A 168 -2.75 3.04 -9.59
C ALA A 168 -1.64 1.98 -9.44
N PHE A 169 -0.55 2.09 -10.20
CA PHE A 169 0.57 1.15 -10.09
C PHE A 169 1.27 1.25 -8.73
N CYS A 170 1.44 2.47 -8.22
CA CYS A 170 1.99 2.69 -6.89
C CYS A 170 1.03 2.32 -5.75
N ASN A 171 -0.24 2.00 -6.05
CA ASN A 171 -1.31 1.77 -5.07
C ASN A 171 -1.53 3.01 -4.18
N ALA A 172 -1.57 4.21 -4.75
CA ALA A 172 -1.62 5.46 -4.00
C ALA A 172 -3.04 6.04 -3.82
N GLY A 173 -3.99 5.66 -4.69
CA GLY A 173 -5.40 6.04 -4.58
C GLY A 173 -5.73 7.51 -4.83
N PHE A 174 -4.78 8.27 -5.33
CA PHE A 174 -5.02 9.65 -5.72
C PHE A 174 -5.45 9.74 -7.17
N ASP A 175 -6.42 10.57 -7.40
CA ASP A 175 -6.85 11.01 -8.72
C ASP A 175 -6.90 12.54 -8.81
N ASN A 176 -7.16 13.05 -9.98
CA ASN A 176 -7.30 14.48 -10.26
C ASN A 176 -8.68 14.80 -10.86
N PHE A 177 -9.71 14.05 -10.47
CA PHE A 177 -11.12 14.26 -10.93
C PHE A 177 -12.00 14.97 -9.89
N GLY A 178 -11.47 15.31 -8.73
CA GLY A 178 -12.20 15.98 -7.65
C GLY A 178 -12.51 15.06 -6.46
N ALA A 179 -13.51 15.45 -5.67
CA ALA A 179 -13.81 14.76 -4.42
C ALA A 179 -14.49 13.39 -4.59
N THR A 180 -15.00 13.07 -5.79
CA THR A 180 -15.80 11.85 -6.03
C THR A 180 -14.97 10.70 -6.63
N SER A 181 -13.66 10.85 -6.73
CA SER A 181 -12.77 9.86 -7.32
C SER A 181 -13.24 9.41 -8.73
N ILE A 182 -13.23 8.12 -9.02
CA ILE A 182 -13.62 7.57 -10.32
C ILE A 182 -15.08 7.12 -10.42
N VAL A 183 -15.96 7.60 -9.52
CA VAL A 183 -17.39 7.24 -9.52
C VAL A 183 -18.06 7.52 -10.88
N ARG A 184 -17.67 8.60 -11.57
CA ARG A 184 -18.17 8.92 -12.93
C ARG A 184 -17.85 7.85 -13.99
N TYR A 185 -16.91 6.94 -13.72
CA TYR A 185 -16.50 5.85 -14.60
C TYR A 185 -16.88 4.49 -14.06
N VAL A 186 -17.88 4.41 -13.17
CA VAL A 186 -18.30 3.17 -12.50
C VAL A 186 -18.62 2.05 -13.48
N ASP A 187 -19.27 2.36 -14.59
CA ASP A 187 -19.70 1.45 -15.65
C ASP A 187 -18.66 1.29 -16.79
N ASN A 188 -17.57 2.05 -16.77
CA ASN A 188 -16.58 2.03 -17.85
C ASN A 188 -15.58 0.88 -17.69
N PRO A 189 -15.64 -0.18 -18.52
CA PRO A 189 -14.76 -1.34 -18.38
C PRO A 189 -13.29 -1.03 -18.72
N LEU A 190 -13.02 -0.08 -19.65
CA LEU A 190 -11.65 0.28 -20.01
C LEU A 190 -10.93 0.90 -18.80
N VAL A 191 -11.54 1.87 -18.13
CA VAL A 191 -10.96 2.53 -16.96
C VAL A 191 -10.80 1.54 -15.81
N ASN A 192 -11.89 0.86 -15.43
CA ASN A 192 -11.89 -0.05 -14.28
C ASN A 192 -10.91 -1.21 -14.44
N LEU A 193 -10.88 -1.87 -15.59
CA LEU A 193 -9.97 -3.00 -15.82
C LEU A 193 -8.50 -2.57 -15.95
N THR A 194 -8.24 -1.40 -16.56
CA THR A 194 -6.86 -0.87 -16.65
C THR A 194 -6.32 -0.52 -15.28
N LEU A 195 -7.09 0.22 -14.47
CA LEU A 195 -6.70 0.55 -13.10
C LEU A 195 -6.55 -0.72 -12.25
N ALA A 196 -7.50 -1.66 -12.32
CA ALA A 196 -7.41 -2.93 -11.61
C ALA A 196 -6.14 -3.71 -11.98
N ALA A 197 -5.79 -3.77 -13.27
CA ALA A 197 -4.57 -4.42 -13.73
C ALA A 197 -3.32 -3.75 -13.14
N LEU A 198 -3.24 -2.40 -13.21
CA LEU A 198 -2.11 -1.64 -12.64
C LEU A 198 -1.96 -1.87 -11.14
N ILE A 199 -3.06 -1.82 -10.38
CA ILE A 199 -3.10 -2.06 -8.93
C ILE A 199 -2.61 -3.48 -8.61
N ILE A 200 -3.14 -4.49 -9.29
CA ILE A 200 -2.72 -5.88 -9.08
C ILE A 200 -1.23 -6.03 -9.39
N MET A 201 -0.75 -5.48 -10.51
CA MET A 201 0.64 -5.58 -10.93
C MET A 201 1.59 -4.90 -9.92
N GLY A 202 1.26 -3.74 -9.39
CA GLY A 202 2.02 -3.07 -8.32
C GLY A 202 2.03 -3.90 -7.02
N GLY A 203 0.88 -4.46 -6.64
CA GLY A 203 0.69 -5.23 -5.41
C GLY A 203 1.29 -6.64 -5.41
N LEU A 204 1.58 -7.25 -6.58
CA LEU A 204 2.19 -8.59 -6.66
C LEU A 204 3.63 -8.65 -6.16
N GLY A 205 4.32 -7.52 -6.12
CA GLY A 205 5.71 -7.42 -5.65
C GLY A 205 6.77 -7.64 -6.74
N PHE A 206 7.84 -6.86 -6.65
CA PHE A 206 8.93 -6.88 -7.65
C PHE A 206 9.66 -8.22 -7.73
N SER A 207 9.66 -9.02 -6.65
CA SER A 207 10.23 -10.37 -6.64
C SER A 207 9.50 -11.32 -7.58
N VAL A 208 8.18 -11.20 -7.69
CA VAL A 208 7.33 -11.98 -8.61
C VAL A 208 7.67 -11.61 -10.05
N TRP A 209 7.74 -10.31 -10.37
CA TRP A 209 8.07 -9.84 -11.71
C TRP A 209 9.47 -10.23 -12.15
N PHE A 210 10.45 -10.17 -11.26
CA PHE A 210 11.80 -10.63 -11.53
C PHE A 210 11.85 -12.14 -11.80
N ASP A 211 11.04 -12.93 -11.11
CA ASP A 211 10.91 -14.36 -11.35
C ASP A 211 10.24 -14.65 -12.71
N PHE A 212 9.18 -13.91 -13.06
CA PHE A 212 8.58 -13.96 -14.38
C PHE A 212 9.59 -13.65 -15.49
N GLN A 213 10.33 -12.55 -15.36
CA GLN A 213 11.35 -12.18 -16.34
C GLN A 213 12.41 -13.26 -16.52
N THR A 214 12.89 -13.86 -15.41
CA THR A 214 13.98 -14.84 -15.46
C THR A 214 13.54 -16.24 -15.88
N GLN A 215 12.31 -16.65 -15.57
CA GLN A 215 11.85 -18.02 -15.83
C GLN A 215 10.97 -18.15 -17.08
N ILE A 216 10.15 -17.15 -17.37
CA ILE A 216 9.21 -17.18 -18.50
C ILE A 216 9.82 -16.55 -19.74
N LEU A 217 10.24 -15.26 -19.65
CA LEU A 217 10.77 -14.53 -20.80
C LEU A 217 12.09 -15.11 -21.32
N SER A 218 12.95 -15.64 -20.44
CA SER A 218 14.24 -16.22 -20.85
C SER A 218 14.22 -17.73 -21.09
N ARG A 219 13.26 -18.49 -20.55
CA ARG A 219 13.25 -19.96 -20.58
C ARG A 219 11.91 -20.59 -20.97
N GLY A 220 10.83 -19.80 -21.10
CA GLY A 220 9.52 -20.26 -21.57
C GLY A 220 8.78 -21.27 -20.67
N HIS A 221 9.11 -21.39 -19.37
CA HIS A 221 8.57 -22.46 -18.52
C HIS A 221 7.88 -21.94 -17.26
N PHE A 222 6.55 -21.86 -17.27
CA PHE A 222 5.71 -21.55 -16.09
C PHE A 222 5.91 -22.51 -14.91
N LYS A 223 6.17 -23.79 -15.18
CA LYS A 223 6.37 -24.81 -14.13
C LYS A 223 7.58 -24.54 -13.24
N LYS A 224 8.54 -23.76 -13.70
CA LYS A 224 9.79 -23.41 -12.98
C LYS A 224 9.69 -22.17 -12.10
N LEU A 225 8.51 -21.54 -11.98
CA LEU A 225 8.30 -20.43 -11.06
C LEU A 225 8.63 -20.84 -9.63
N ARG A 226 9.26 -19.92 -8.89
CA ARG A 226 9.63 -20.13 -7.48
C ARG A 226 8.38 -20.36 -6.63
N PHE A 227 8.55 -21.07 -5.52
CA PHE A 227 7.48 -21.33 -4.55
C PHE A 227 6.75 -20.05 -4.13
N HIS A 228 7.50 -19.00 -3.75
CA HIS A 228 6.94 -17.70 -3.37
C HIS A 228 6.01 -17.13 -4.45
N THR A 229 6.42 -17.13 -5.71
CA THR A 229 5.62 -16.61 -6.83
C THR A 229 4.30 -17.38 -7.00
N LYS A 230 4.35 -18.72 -6.94
CA LYS A 230 3.15 -19.57 -7.02
C LYS A 230 2.17 -19.29 -5.89
N VAL A 231 2.69 -19.16 -4.67
CA VAL A 231 1.90 -18.84 -3.48
C VAL A 231 1.22 -17.48 -3.61
N VAL A 232 1.98 -16.44 -3.99
CA VAL A 232 1.45 -15.07 -4.16
C VAL A 232 0.34 -15.03 -5.21
N LEU A 233 0.53 -15.67 -6.36
CA LEU A 233 -0.47 -15.70 -7.43
C LEU A 233 -1.75 -16.44 -7.00
N ALA A 234 -1.60 -17.61 -6.37
CA ALA A 234 -2.74 -18.40 -5.92
C ALA A 234 -3.58 -17.66 -4.88
N ILE A 235 -2.92 -17.07 -3.85
CA ILE A 235 -3.64 -16.34 -2.81
C ILE A 235 -4.28 -15.07 -3.36
N THR A 236 -3.58 -14.34 -4.23
CA THR A 236 -4.14 -13.17 -4.90
C THR A 236 -5.43 -13.53 -5.64
N ALA A 237 -5.43 -14.60 -6.43
CA ALA A 237 -6.61 -15.07 -7.14
C ALA A 237 -7.77 -15.45 -6.17
N ILE A 238 -7.46 -16.15 -5.08
CA ILE A 238 -8.46 -16.53 -4.06
C ILE A 238 -9.07 -15.29 -3.40
N ILE A 239 -8.25 -14.34 -2.95
CA ILE A 239 -8.73 -13.11 -2.29
C ILE A 239 -9.60 -12.28 -3.25
N LEU A 240 -9.17 -12.11 -4.51
CA LEU A 240 -9.92 -11.37 -5.51
C LEU A 240 -11.25 -12.03 -5.82
N SER A 241 -11.28 -13.36 -6.03
CA SER A 241 -12.51 -14.09 -6.31
C SER A 241 -13.49 -14.07 -5.13
N ALA A 242 -12.97 -14.36 -3.91
CA ALA A 242 -13.81 -14.36 -2.71
C ALA A 242 -14.36 -12.97 -2.38
N GLY A 243 -13.52 -11.93 -2.47
CA GLY A 243 -13.94 -10.55 -2.22
C GLY A 243 -14.97 -10.06 -3.22
N THR A 244 -14.78 -10.36 -4.51
CA THR A 244 -15.75 -10.03 -5.57
C THR A 244 -17.10 -10.68 -5.31
N LEU A 245 -17.11 -11.96 -4.94
CA LEU A 245 -18.35 -12.67 -4.62
C LEU A 245 -19.03 -12.10 -3.38
N LEU A 246 -18.29 -11.81 -2.33
CA LEU A 246 -18.83 -11.21 -1.10
C LEU A 246 -19.43 -9.84 -1.37
N THR A 247 -18.74 -8.95 -2.06
CA THR A 247 -19.25 -7.62 -2.44
C THR A 247 -20.49 -7.75 -3.32
N LEU A 248 -20.47 -8.64 -4.32
CA LEU A 248 -21.60 -8.87 -5.22
C LEU A 248 -22.83 -9.33 -4.45
N ILE A 249 -22.69 -10.22 -3.47
CA ILE A 249 -23.79 -10.76 -2.67
C ILE A 249 -24.36 -9.69 -1.74
N THR A 250 -23.52 -8.95 -1.03
CA THR A 250 -23.94 -7.98 -0.01
C THR A 250 -24.57 -6.73 -0.62
N GLU A 251 -24.05 -6.26 -1.77
CA GLU A 251 -24.55 -5.05 -2.44
C GLU A 251 -25.58 -5.34 -3.56
N TRP A 252 -25.94 -6.61 -3.80
CA TRP A 252 -26.78 -7.02 -4.94
C TRP A 252 -28.06 -6.22 -5.10
N LYS A 253 -28.71 -5.90 -3.98
CA LYS A 253 -30.01 -5.21 -3.93
C LYS A 253 -29.90 -3.75 -3.54
N ASN A 254 -28.71 -3.25 -3.21
CA ASN A 254 -28.52 -1.88 -2.77
C ASN A 254 -28.59 -0.90 -3.95
N PRO A 255 -29.67 -0.11 -4.10
CA PRO A 255 -29.86 0.77 -5.24
C PRO A 255 -28.87 1.95 -5.27
N ASP A 256 -28.31 2.31 -4.11
CA ASP A 256 -27.39 3.43 -3.96
C ASP A 256 -25.94 3.08 -4.35
N THR A 257 -25.66 1.79 -4.60
CA THR A 257 -24.34 1.30 -5.02
C THR A 257 -24.40 0.57 -6.35
N ILE A 258 -24.68 -0.75 -6.36
CA ILE A 258 -24.70 -1.56 -7.59
C ILE A 258 -26.09 -2.10 -7.96
N GLY A 259 -27.11 -1.95 -7.09
CA GLY A 259 -28.40 -2.60 -7.25
C GLY A 259 -29.12 -2.32 -8.58
N ASN A 260 -28.96 -1.12 -9.12
CA ASN A 260 -29.62 -0.70 -10.37
C ASN A 260 -28.79 -1.03 -11.63
N LEU A 261 -27.54 -1.52 -11.49
CA LEU A 261 -26.68 -1.85 -12.62
C LEU A 261 -27.04 -3.20 -13.24
N PRO A 262 -26.79 -3.42 -14.54
CA PRO A 262 -26.90 -4.73 -15.17
C PRO A 262 -25.85 -5.70 -14.61
N PHE A 263 -26.07 -7.01 -14.76
CA PHE A 263 -25.24 -8.06 -14.15
C PHE A 263 -23.73 -7.88 -14.38
N TRP A 264 -23.34 -7.58 -15.63
CA TRP A 264 -21.91 -7.44 -15.98
C TRP A 264 -21.25 -6.24 -15.33
N GLU A 265 -21.98 -5.14 -15.19
CA GLU A 265 -21.49 -3.95 -14.49
C GLU A 265 -21.43 -4.20 -12.97
N LYS A 266 -22.43 -4.90 -12.38
CA LYS A 266 -22.34 -5.35 -10.98
C LYS A 266 -21.07 -6.18 -10.74
N LEU A 267 -20.76 -7.10 -11.63
CA LEU A 267 -19.57 -7.93 -11.52
C LEU A 267 -18.29 -7.08 -11.66
N LEU A 268 -18.24 -6.17 -12.63
CA LEU A 268 -17.12 -5.28 -12.86
C LEU A 268 -16.84 -4.39 -11.64
N VAL A 269 -17.87 -3.75 -11.09
CA VAL A 269 -17.76 -2.88 -9.91
C VAL A 269 -17.35 -3.68 -8.68
N SER A 270 -17.98 -4.85 -8.43
CA SER A 270 -17.61 -5.72 -7.30
C SER A 270 -16.17 -6.20 -7.38
N PHE A 271 -15.70 -6.54 -8.59
CA PHE A 271 -14.30 -6.90 -8.83
C PHE A 271 -13.38 -5.71 -8.56
N PHE A 272 -13.70 -4.53 -9.11
CA PHE A 272 -12.89 -3.32 -8.93
C PHE A 272 -12.82 -2.93 -7.44
N GLN A 273 -13.95 -2.95 -6.72
CA GLN A 273 -13.97 -2.68 -5.28
C GLN A 273 -13.08 -3.65 -4.50
N THR A 274 -13.11 -4.93 -4.83
CA THR A 274 -12.21 -5.90 -4.20
C THR A 274 -10.74 -5.62 -4.51
N VAL A 275 -10.43 -5.19 -5.73
CA VAL A 275 -9.06 -4.83 -6.11
C VAL A 275 -8.60 -3.58 -5.36
N THR A 276 -9.44 -2.56 -5.27
CA THR A 276 -9.07 -1.29 -4.60
C THR A 276 -8.87 -1.47 -3.09
N MET A 277 -9.62 -2.38 -2.44
CA MET A 277 -9.43 -2.72 -1.01
C MET A 277 -8.05 -3.33 -0.73
N ARG A 278 -7.33 -3.80 -1.74
CA ARG A 278 -5.94 -4.26 -1.60
C ARG A 278 -4.93 -3.10 -1.63
N THR A 279 -5.24 -2.07 -0.86
CA THR A 279 -4.41 -0.88 -0.62
C THR A 279 -4.20 0.00 -1.86
N ALA A 280 -5.24 0.24 -2.65
CA ALA A 280 -5.16 1.07 -3.85
C ALA A 280 -5.88 2.42 -3.75
N GLY A 281 -7.00 2.51 -3.01
CA GLY A 281 -7.60 3.78 -2.62
C GLY A 281 -8.63 4.39 -3.58
N PHE A 282 -8.82 3.86 -4.78
CA PHE A 282 -9.82 4.40 -5.71
C PHE A 282 -11.23 3.98 -5.34
N ALA A 283 -12.18 4.92 -5.43
CA ALA A 283 -13.58 4.68 -5.17
C ALA A 283 -14.40 4.78 -6.46
N SER A 284 -15.10 3.71 -6.85
CA SER A 284 -16.11 3.75 -7.91
C SER A 284 -17.55 3.69 -7.37
N ILE A 285 -17.73 3.56 -6.04
CA ILE A 285 -18.99 3.69 -5.32
C ILE A 285 -18.81 4.61 -4.12
N ASP A 286 -19.92 5.16 -3.62
CA ASP A 286 -19.94 5.94 -2.38
C ASP A 286 -20.03 4.99 -1.17
N PHE A 287 -18.97 4.91 -0.37
CA PHE A 287 -18.92 4.03 0.81
C PHE A 287 -19.87 4.47 1.94
N THR A 288 -20.34 5.73 1.95
CA THR A 288 -21.33 6.17 2.93
C THR A 288 -22.69 5.49 2.73
N LYS A 289 -22.93 4.98 1.53
CA LYS A 289 -24.18 4.32 1.11
C LYS A 289 -24.05 2.79 1.05
N ALA A 290 -22.86 2.25 1.29
CA ALA A 290 -22.64 0.82 1.30
C ALA A 290 -23.30 0.18 2.54
N GLU A 291 -23.74 -1.07 2.39
CA GLU A 291 -24.31 -1.84 3.50
C GLU A 291 -23.29 -2.01 4.64
N PRO A 292 -23.71 -1.95 5.93
CA PRO A 292 -22.78 -2.11 7.07
C PRO A 292 -21.99 -3.41 7.03
N VAL A 293 -22.59 -4.50 6.52
CA VAL A 293 -21.92 -5.78 6.33
C VAL A 293 -20.80 -5.67 5.30
N THR A 294 -21.03 -4.94 4.22
CA THR A 294 -20.02 -4.67 3.19
C THR A 294 -18.83 -3.89 3.76
N LEU A 295 -19.08 -2.88 4.57
CA LEU A 295 -18.03 -2.11 5.24
C LEU A 295 -17.18 -3.00 6.16
N LEU A 296 -17.78 -3.93 6.91
CA LEU A 296 -17.05 -4.90 7.73
C LEU A 296 -16.17 -5.84 6.86
N ILE A 297 -16.71 -6.32 5.75
CA ILE A 297 -15.96 -7.13 4.78
C ILE A 297 -14.77 -6.33 4.23
N TYR A 298 -14.98 -5.07 3.87
CA TYR A 298 -13.93 -4.20 3.36
C TYR A 298 -12.86 -3.89 4.42
N ILE A 299 -13.24 -3.64 5.67
CA ILE A 299 -12.28 -3.49 6.78
C ILE A 299 -11.36 -4.72 6.87
N PHE A 300 -11.93 -5.94 6.77
CA PHE A 300 -11.13 -7.16 6.75
C PHE A 300 -10.26 -7.28 5.50
N GLN A 301 -10.79 -6.96 4.32
CA GLN A 301 -10.03 -6.98 3.06
C GLN A 301 -8.87 -5.98 3.07
N MET A 302 -9.07 -4.76 3.59
CA MET A 302 -8.04 -3.73 3.73
C MET A 302 -6.87 -4.19 4.60
N MET A 303 -7.13 -4.98 5.65
CA MET A 303 -6.08 -5.58 6.46
C MET A 303 -5.17 -6.50 5.63
N LEU A 304 -5.71 -7.17 4.59
CA LEU A 304 -5.00 -8.07 3.69
C LEU A 304 -4.34 -7.30 2.55
N GLY A 305 -3.16 -6.77 2.77
CA GLY A 305 -2.41 -5.99 1.79
C GLY A 305 -1.87 -6.80 0.60
N GLY A 306 -0.81 -6.30 -0.01
CA GLY A 306 -0.15 -6.96 -1.14
C GLY A 306 0.92 -7.99 -0.72
N ALA A 307 1.69 -8.44 -1.72
CA ALA A 307 2.82 -9.32 -1.49
C ALA A 307 4.05 -8.55 -0.96
N PRO A 308 4.98 -9.25 -0.29
CA PRO A 308 6.24 -8.65 0.14
C PRO A 308 7.03 -8.05 -1.02
N GLY A 309 7.57 -6.84 -0.83
CA GLY A 309 8.35 -6.14 -1.85
C GLY A 309 7.51 -5.56 -2.99
N GLY A 310 6.20 -5.39 -2.81
CA GLY A 310 5.32 -4.63 -3.69
C GLY A 310 5.04 -3.21 -3.16
N THR A 311 4.28 -2.43 -3.93
CA THR A 311 3.87 -1.07 -3.61
C THR A 311 2.80 -1.01 -2.52
N ALA A 312 1.96 -2.03 -2.42
CA ALA A 312 0.86 -2.16 -1.46
C ALA A 312 1.31 -2.23 0.00
N GLY A 313 0.52 -1.63 0.90
CA GLY A 313 0.73 -1.66 2.35
C GLY A 313 0.09 -2.85 3.07
N GLY A 314 -0.46 -2.65 4.26
CA GLY A 314 -1.17 -3.67 5.03
C GLY A 314 -0.33 -4.88 5.46
N ILE A 315 -0.99 -5.88 6.05
CA ILE A 315 -0.37 -7.16 6.38
C ILE A 315 -0.13 -7.93 5.09
N LYS A 316 1.13 -8.34 4.86
CA LYS A 316 1.48 -9.07 3.63
C LYS A 316 0.71 -10.38 3.55
N ILE A 317 0.13 -10.66 2.37
CA ILE A 317 -0.71 -11.86 2.15
C ILE A 317 0.01 -13.16 2.50
N THR A 318 1.33 -13.21 2.34
CA THR A 318 2.14 -14.38 2.73
C THR A 318 2.22 -14.56 4.25
N ALA A 319 2.27 -13.46 5.03
CA ALA A 319 2.24 -13.53 6.49
C ALA A 319 0.87 -14.03 6.98
N PHE A 320 -0.22 -13.51 6.41
CA PHE A 320 -1.57 -13.96 6.74
C PHE A 320 -1.78 -15.44 6.42
N LEU A 321 -1.35 -15.90 5.22
CA LEU A 321 -1.39 -17.33 4.89
C LEU A 321 -0.60 -18.16 5.88
N THR A 322 0.60 -17.72 6.27
CA THR A 322 1.45 -18.45 7.22
C THR A 322 0.74 -18.67 8.55
N ILE A 323 -0.01 -17.65 9.05
CA ILE A 323 -0.80 -17.76 10.27
C ILE A 323 -1.91 -18.80 10.11
N ILE A 324 -2.67 -18.76 9.00
CA ILE A 324 -3.74 -19.74 8.73
C ILE A 324 -3.18 -21.16 8.64
N LEU A 325 -2.08 -21.37 7.92
CA LEU A 325 -1.46 -22.68 7.77
C LEU A 325 -0.92 -23.22 9.10
N TYR A 326 -0.36 -22.35 9.94
CA TYR A 326 0.09 -22.73 11.28
C TYR A 326 -1.10 -23.11 12.15
N ALA A 327 -2.14 -22.28 12.22
CA ALA A 327 -3.35 -22.61 12.96
C ALA A 327 -3.97 -23.96 12.52
N ARG A 328 -4.01 -24.22 11.19
CA ARG A 328 -4.44 -25.52 10.66
C ARG A 328 -3.53 -26.66 11.15
N SER A 329 -2.20 -26.48 11.13
CA SER A 329 -1.28 -27.55 11.57
C SER A 329 -1.45 -27.87 13.06
N GLU A 330 -1.70 -26.87 13.91
CA GLU A 330 -1.99 -27.06 15.34
C GLU A 330 -3.32 -27.79 15.56
N ILE A 331 -4.40 -27.37 14.86
CA ILE A 331 -5.72 -28.02 14.96
C ILE A 331 -5.64 -29.50 14.56
N LEU A 332 -4.83 -29.83 13.56
CA LEU A 332 -4.67 -31.20 13.06
C LEU A 332 -3.57 -31.98 13.80
N GLY A 333 -2.91 -31.42 14.82
CA GLY A 333 -1.82 -32.04 15.56
C GLY A 333 -0.61 -32.41 14.69
N LEU A 334 -0.34 -31.66 13.62
CA LEU A 334 0.76 -31.94 12.71
C LEU A 334 2.09 -31.43 13.28
N PRO A 335 3.20 -32.18 13.19
CA PRO A 335 4.49 -31.75 13.71
C PRO A 335 5.14 -30.60 12.96
N ASN A 336 4.71 -30.35 11.72
CA ASN A 336 5.27 -29.32 10.84
C ASN A 336 4.17 -28.61 10.05
N THR A 337 4.38 -27.31 9.78
CA THR A 337 3.51 -26.53 8.91
C THR A 337 3.95 -26.68 7.45
N ASN A 338 3.25 -27.52 6.69
CA ASN A 338 3.57 -27.81 5.30
C ASN A 338 2.60 -27.15 4.33
N PHE A 339 3.10 -26.65 3.19
CA PHE A 339 2.30 -26.11 2.09
C PHE A 339 2.96 -26.34 0.74
N MET A 340 2.22 -26.84 -0.26
CA MET A 340 2.73 -27.14 -1.63
C MET A 340 4.09 -27.87 -1.62
N SER A 341 4.22 -28.94 -0.84
CA SER A 341 5.44 -29.76 -0.68
C SER A 341 6.67 -29.03 -0.09
N HIS A 342 6.44 -27.95 0.63
CA HIS A 342 7.47 -27.21 1.38
C HIS A 342 7.07 -27.06 2.83
N THR A 343 8.05 -27.14 3.74
CA THR A 343 7.88 -26.84 5.17
C THR A 343 8.18 -25.38 5.44
N ILE A 344 7.29 -24.68 6.14
CA ILE A 344 7.46 -23.28 6.53
C ILE A 344 8.34 -23.23 7.80
N ASP A 345 9.42 -22.43 7.73
CA ASP A 345 10.34 -22.26 8.86
C ASP A 345 9.65 -21.57 10.05
N ILE A 346 9.95 -22.05 11.26
CA ILE A 346 9.42 -21.53 12.53
C ILE A 346 9.73 -20.04 12.73
N LEU A 347 10.88 -19.54 12.24
CA LEU A 347 11.21 -18.11 12.31
C LEU A 347 10.27 -17.28 11.45
N THR A 348 9.83 -17.80 10.31
CA THR A 348 8.83 -17.15 9.45
C THR A 348 7.48 -17.08 10.14
N ILE A 349 7.08 -18.16 10.80
CA ILE A 349 5.83 -18.23 11.59
C ILE A 349 5.85 -17.19 12.72
N ARG A 350 6.92 -17.15 13.51
CA ARG A 350 7.09 -16.17 14.60
C ARG A 350 7.03 -14.72 14.10
N LYS A 351 7.68 -14.41 12.98
CA LYS A 351 7.63 -13.07 12.36
C LYS A 351 6.21 -12.73 11.90
N ALA A 352 5.48 -13.67 11.29
CA ALA A 352 4.11 -13.47 10.86
C ALA A 352 3.18 -13.12 12.05
N PHE A 353 3.24 -13.90 13.13
CA PHE A 353 2.49 -13.62 14.35
C PHE A 353 2.87 -12.28 14.99
N ALA A 354 4.16 -11.96 15.11
CA ALA A 354 4.62 -10.69 15.65
C ALA A 354 4.08 -9.51 14.84
N THR A 355 4.15 -9.59 13.50
CA THR A 355 3.63 -8.55 12.62
C THR A 355 2.13 -8.37 12.77
N PHE A 356 1.37 -9.46 12.80
CA PHE A 356 -0.09 -9.43 12.99
C PHE A 356 -0.49 -8.84 14.34
N SER A 357 0.15 -9.28 15.42
CA SER A 357 -0.15 -8.80 16.78
C SER A 357 0.14 -7.31 16.94
N VAL A 358 1.28 -6.85 16.42
CA VAL A 358 1.63 -5.41 16.45
C VAL A 358 0.68 -4.60 15.61
N PHE A 359 0.31 -5.07 14.41
CA PHE A 359 -0.66 -4.40 13.55
C PHE A 359 -2.02 -4.25 14.24
N LEU A 360 -2.51 -5.31 14.87
CA LEU A 360 -3.77 -5.29 15.63
C LEU A 360 -3.71 -4.34 16.83
N MET A 361 -2.60 -4.33 17.57
CA MET A 361 -2.42 -3.39 18.68
C MET A 361 -2.43 -1.93 18.22
N VAL A 362 -1.74 -1.62 17.11
CA VAL A 362 -1.73 -0.26 16.54
C VAL A 362 -3.13 0.12 16.02
N PHE A 363 -3.84 -0.81 15.38
CA PHE A 363 -5.22 -0.60 14.95
C PHE A 363 -6.13 -0.24 16.14
N LEU A 364 -6.11 -1.04 17.21
CA LEU A 364 -6.93 -0.79 18.40
C LEU A 364 -6.54 0.53 19.07
N ALA A 365 -5.24 0.80 19.24
CA ALA A 365 -4.78 2.05 19.82
C ALA A 365 -5.22 3.27 18.99
N GLY A 366 -5.11 3.20 17.66
CA GLY A 366 -5.58 4.24 16.73
C GLY A 366 -7.10 4.43 16.79
N LEU A 367 -7.85 3.33 16.86
CA LEU A 367 -9.30 3.36 16.99
C LEU A 367 -9.74 4.02 18.32
N PHE A 368 -9.12 3.64 19.44
CA PHE A 368 -9.41 4.29 20.71
C PHE A 368 -9.10 5.79 20.69
N ALA A 369 -7.94 6.16 20.12
CA ALA A 369 -7.54 7.55 20.04
C ALA A 369 -8.52 8.39 19.20
N ILE A 370 -8.95 7.89 18.03
CA ILE A 370 -9.87 8.64 17.15
C ILE A 370 -11.29 8.71 17.70
N VAL A 371 -11.76 7.66 18.39
CA VAL A 371 -13.07 7.68 19.08
C VAL A 371 -13.10 8.73 20.21
N VAL A 372 -11.97 9.00 20.87
CA VAL A 372 -11.87 10.05 21.88
C VAL A 372 -11.88 11.44 21.27
N THR A 373 -11.24 11.63 20.12
CA THR A 373 -11.13 12.96 19.47
C THR A 373 -12.36 13.34 18.64
N ASP A 374 -13.05 12.36 18.06
CA ASP A 374 -14.14 12.53 17.10
C ASP A 374 -15.33 11.61 17.45
N ALA A 375 -15.77 11.68 18.72
CA ALA A 375 -16.80 10.82 19.32
C ALA A 375 -18.21 11.01 18.70
N ASP A 376 -18.44 12.09 17.96
CA ASP A 376 -19.70 12.40 17.27
C ASP A 376 -19.90 11.58 15.99
N LYS A 377 -18.86 10.91 15.50
CA LYS A 377 -18.88 10.15 14.25
C LYS A 377 -19.32 8.69 14.47
N PRO A 378 -19.99 8.05 13.48
CA PRO A 378 -20.37 6.64 13.56
C PRO A 378 -19.14 5.72 13.69
N LEU A 379 -19.18 4.80 14.66
CA LEU A 379 -18.06 3.91 14.96
C LEU A 379 -17.59 3.09 13.75
N ILE A 380 -18.54 2.62 12.92
CA ILE A 380 -18.21 1.82 11.72
C ILE A 380 -17.36 2.61 10.71
N PHE A 381 -17.65 3.91 10.53
CA PHE A 381 -16.89 4.79 9.65
C PHE A 381 -15.53 5.13 10.27
N LEU A 382 -15.43 5.33 11.59
CA LEU A 382 -14.15 5.50 12.27
C LEU A 382 -13.27 4.24 12.14
N MET A 383 -13.84 3.04 12.30
CA MET A 383 -13.12 1.77 12.07
C MET A 383 -12.63 1.65 10.64
N PHE A 384 -13.47 2.01 9.67
CA PHE A 384 -13.14 2.01 8.23
C PHE A 384 -11.98 2.95 7.93
N GLU A 385 -12.02 4.17 8.46
CA GLU A 385 -11.00 5.20 8.28
C GLU A 385 -9.65 4.80 8.90
N VAL A 386 -9.66 4.33 10.15
CA VAL A 386 -8.46 3.87 10.87
C VAL A 386 -7.81 2.68 10.15
N MET A 387 -8.62 1.72 9.67
CA MET A 387 -8.09 0.59 8.91
C MET A 387 -7.53 1.03 7.56
N SER A 388 -8.23 1.92 6.86
CA SER A 388 -7.78 2.49 5.60
C SER A 388 -6.44 3.22 5.76
N ALA A 389 -6.30 4.04 6.80
CA ALA A 389 -5.06 4.75 7.12
C ALA A 389 -3.93 3.79 7.48
N LEU A 390 -4.16 2.87 8.43
CA LEU A 390 -3.12 1.94 8.91
C LEU A 390 -2.70 0.92 7.87
N ALA A 391 -3.63 0.43 7.06
CA ALA A 391 -3.30 -0.47 5.96
C ALA A 391 -2.81 0.28 4.71
N THR A 392 -2.79 1.62 4.73
CA THR A 392 -2.46 2.51 3.60
C THR A 392 -3.28 2.18 2.36
N VAL A 393 -4.60 2.16 2.51
CA VAL A 393 -5.56 1.84 1.43
C VAL A 393 -6.05 3.09 0.72
N GLY A 394 -6.53 4.10 1.48
CA GLY A 394 -6.93 5.38 0.93
C GLY A 394 -8.42 5.55 0.66
N VAL A 395 -9.22 4.51 0.78
CA VAL A 395 -10.68 4.65 0.70
C VAL A 395 -11.23 5.30 1.98
N THR A 396 -12.22 6.16 1.83
CA THR A 396 -12.88 6.85 2.93
C THR A 396 -14.40 6.83 2.74
N ALA A 397 -15.12 6.81 3.85
CA ALA A 397 -16.55 7.11 3.86
C ALA A 397 -16.79 8.64 4.00
N ASN A 398 -16.02 9.45 3.26
CA ASN A 398 -16.03 10.91 3.28
C ASN A 398 -15.75 11.50 4.69
N LEU A 399 -15.04 10.76 5.54
CA LEU A 399 -14.82 11.15 6.92
C LEU A 399 -13.56 12.01 7.11
N THR A 400 -12.46 11.72 6.38
CA THR A 400 -11.17 12.40 6.52
C THR A 400 -11.26 13.94 6.55
N PRO A 401 -11.98 14.61 5.62
CA PRO A 401 -12.08 16.08 5.62
C PRO A 401 -12.82 16.64 6.84
N THR A 402 -13.68 15.83 7.47
CA THR A 402 -14.56 16.25 8.57
C THR A 402 -14.00 15.92 9.96
N LEU A 403 -12.85 15.26 10.03
CA LEU A 403 -12.18 14.95 11.28
C LEU A 403 -11.59 16.20 11.92
N SER A 404 -11.53 16.20 13.25
CA SER A 404 -10.78 17.21 14.00
C SER A 404 -9.29 17.21 13.62
N MET A 405 -8.57 18.31 13.87
CA MET A 405 -7.11 18.36 13.65
C MET A 405 -6.40 17.24 14.41
N ALA A 406 -6.86 16.89 15.62
CA ALA A 406 -6.31 15.79 16.39
C ALA A 406 -6.58 14.43 15.71
N GLY A 407 -7.80 14.22 15.20
CA GLY A 407 -8.15 13.04 14.41
C GLY A 407 -7.31 12.91 13.15
N GLN A 408 -7.15 14.00 12.40
CA GLN A 408 -6.28 14.03 11.22
C GLN A 408 -4.81 13.73 11.56
N ALA A 409 -4.30 14.22 12.70
CA ALA A 409 -2.95 13.89 13.18
C ALA A 409 -2.79 12.40 13.49
N ILE A 410 -3.81 11.78 14.10
CA ILE A 410 -3.83 10.33 14.36
C ILE A 410 -3.80 9.56 13.03
N ILE A 411 -4.62 9.97 12.04
CA ILE A 411 -4.64 9.35 10.70
C ILE A 411 -3.28 9.47 10.03
N MET A 412 -2.62 10.65 10.05
CA MET A 412 -1.26 10.82 9.52
C MET A 412 -0.25 9.87 10.19
N ALA A 413 -0.31 9.74 11.52
CA ALA A 413 0.54 8.82 12.24
C ALA A 413 0.29 7.37 11.82
N LEU A 414 -0.98 6.95 11.69
CA LEU A 414 -1.35 5.61 11.24
C LEU A 414 -0.87 5.31 9.82
N MET A 415 -1.01 6.24 8.88
CA MET A 415 -0.49 6.11 7.51
C MET A 415 1.04 5.88 7.52
N PHE A 416 1.75 6.66 8.33
CA PHE A 416 3.21 6.53 8.48
C PHE A 416 3.62 5.18 9.09
N PHE A 417 2.92 4.73 10.16
CA PHE A 417 3.12 3.40 10.76
C PHE A 417 2.83 2.27 9.76
N GLY A 418 1.75 2.39 9.01
CA GLY A 418 1.35 1.42 8.01
C GLY A 418 2.38 1.24 6.90
N ARG A 419 2.92 2.36 6.39
CA ARG A 419 3.87 2.33 5.28
C ARG A 419 5.23 1.75 5.62
N ILE A 420 5.82 2.15 6.74
CA ILE A 420 7.13 1.64 7.18
C ILE A 420 7.02 0.22 7.71
N GLY A 421 5.84 -0.14 8.21
CA GLY A 421 5.56 -1.38 8.90
C GLY A 421 5.69 -1.22 10.44
N PRO A 422 4.62 -1.51 11.17
CA PRO A 422 4.58 -1.30 12.62
C PRO A 422 5.73 -1.97 13.38
N LEU A 423 6.10 -3.19 12.98
CA LEU A 423 7.20 -3.93 13.59
C LEU A 423 8.56 -3.24 13.36
N SER A 424 8.80 -2.70 12.16
CA SER A 424 10.06 -1.99 11.84
C SER A 424 10.20 -0.70 12.63
N ILE A 425 9.09 0.04 12.83
CA ILE A 425 9.11 1.27 13.65
C ILE A 425 9.42 0.92 15.10
N LEU A 426 8.73 -0.04 15.70
CA LEU A 426 8.99 -0.46 17.09
C LEU A 426 10.43 -0.97 17.26
N ALA A 427 10.95 -1.72 16.30
CA ALA A 427 12.35 -2.15 16.30
C ALA A 427 13.33 -0.96 16.18
N SER A 428 12.98 0.09 15.42
CA SER A 428 13.81 1.28 15.27
C SER A 428 13.87 2.15 16.55
N LEU A 429 12.78 2.18 17.31
CA LEU A 429 12.69 2.89 18.59
C LEU A 429 13.38 2.11 19.73
N SER A 430 13.46 0.79 19.59
CA SER A 430 14.15 -0.08 20.56
C SER A 430 15.67 0.03 20.36
N ASN A 431 16.31 0.97 21.02
CA ASN A 431 17.78 1.16 21.01
C ASN A 431 18.54 0.07 21.79
N ARG A 432 17.94 -1.11 22.00
CA ARG A 432 18.55 -2.18 22.77
C ARG A 432 19.67 -2.85 21.99
N LYS A 433 20.92 -2.56 22.39
CA LYS A 433 22.00 -3.55 22.25
C LYS A 433 21.55 -4.78 23.00
N ILE A 434 21.34 -5.90 22.31
CA ILE A 434 21.05 -7.20 22.95
C ILE A 434 22.10 -7.39 24.03
N SER A 435 21.66 -7.29 25.29
CA SER A 435 22.53 -7.52 26.43
C SER A 435 22.97 -8.99 26.41
N LYS A 436 24.19 -9.30 26.82
CA LYS A 436 24.64 -10.70 27.00
C LYS A 436 23.66 -11.51 27.84
N LYS A 437 22.91 -10.88 28.77
CA LYS A 437 21.87 -11.52 29.58
C LYS A 437 20.61 -11.94 28.79
N GLU A 438 20.28 -11.26 27.69
CA GLU A 438 19.11 -11.59 26.85
C GLU A 438 19.35 -12.81 25.94
N GLY A 439 20.60 -13.24 25.77
CA GLY A 439 20.97 -14.49 25.10
C GLY A 439 20.97 -15.72 26.00
N LEU A 440 20.72 -15.55 27.31
CA LEU A 440 20.64 -16.67 28.25
C LEU A 440 19.35 -17.49 28.04
N LYS A 441 19.51 -18.80 27.90
CA LYS A 441 18.39 -19.74 27.94
C LYS A 441 18.10 -20.12 29.38
N TYR A 442 16.94 -19.69 29.88
CA TYR A 442 16.46 -20.12 31.19
C TYR A 442 15.82 -21.50 31.07
N ALA A 443 15.60 -22.14 32.22
CA ALA A 443 14.87 -23.41 32.32
C ALA A 443 13.49 -23.27 31.67
N LYS A 444 13.07 -24.30 30.92
CA LYS A 444 11.76 -24.31 30.27
C LYS A 444 10.69 -24.51 31.35
N SER A 445 9.68 -23.65 31.35
CA SER A 445 8.47 -23.80 32.12
C SER A 445 7.26 -23.75 31.18
N SER A 446 6.26 -24.57 31.41
CA SER A 446 5.00 -24.56 30.66
C SER A 446 4.02 -23.61 31.33
N MET A 447 3.41 -22.71 30.57
CA MET A 447 2.18 -22.02 30.97
C MET A 447 0.99 -22.80 30.40
N LEU A 448 -0.06 -22.96 31.19
CA LEU A 448 -1.34 -23.50 30.69
C LEU A 448 -1.95 -22.47 29.70
N VAL A 449 -2.27 -22.92 28.52
CA VAL A 449 -2.88 -22.11 27.45
C VAL A 449 -4.17 -22.78 27.02
#